data_e1c024bbfc2f4fa7e54832f001547dad
#
_entry.id   e1c024bbfc2f4fa7e54832f001547dad
#
_cell.length_a   1.000
_cell.length_b   1.000
_cell.length_c   1.000
_cell.angle_alpha   90.00
_cell.angle_beta   90.00
_cell.angle_gamma   90.00
#
_symmetry.space_group_name_H-M   'P 1'
#
loop_
_entity.id
_entity.type
_entity.pdbx_description
1 polymer ?
#
loop_
_entity_poly.entity_id
_entity_poly.type
_entity_poly.pdbx_seq_one_letter_code
_entity_poly.pdbx_strand_id
1 'polypeptide(L)'
;MMKKYLFLIILSLLSKLSKSIEESIENNSVSKLISMVRLEIIDQSLKDLPRIKEANILQMVSKMIKAKQDNSLNEAESAYLVFKWIAQNIWIDFNDENSDDPINAYNSGKGSPKALSSLFNNISTFLKVKSDSISGYLKWVTYKDYTMQSDKNYTWNYVEINGEYYLLDVSRAISKLKISFSNYLYLYFGTDPEIFIREHFPIESKWQLLSEPYTFEKFESLALLTPFFYLLGFKTISPDTNKIMGKGKIILFSDKSIPALEYFYTCSEEYGVEANDEDFKGSPEGKFEIEYNMNKDKCLFYSI
;
A
#
# COMPACT_ATOMS: atom_id res chain seq x y z
N MET A 1 31.77 7.85 24.47
CA MET A 1 31.63 8.92 23.48
C MET A 1 31.01 8.40 22.17
N MET A 2 31.44 7.28 21.60
CA MET A 2 30.90 6.71 20.35
C MET A 2 29.36 6.49 20.32
N LYS A 3 28.76 5.92 21.39
CA LYS A 3 27.30 5.67 21.45
C LYS A 3 26.44 6.94 21.32
N LYS A 4 26.95 8.08 21.78
CA LYS A 4 26.23 9.36 21.70
C LYS A 4 26.27 9.98 20.28
N TYR A 5 27.35 9.76 19.55
CA TYR A 5 27.48 10.17 18.15
C TYR A 5 26.63 9.29 17.22
N LEU A 6 26.59 7.98 17.45
CA LEU A 6 25.75 7.06 16.70
C LEU A 6 24.25 7.40 16.86
N PHE A 7 23.80 7.71 18.08
CA PHE A 7 22.43 8.13 18.35
C PHE A 7 22.06 9.45 17.65
N LEU A 8 22.97 10.42 17.59
CA LEU A 8 22.76 11.69 16.90
C LEU A 8 22.74 11.53 15.37
N ILE A 9 23.53 10.59 14.82
CA ILE A 9 23.52 10.25 13.39
C ILE A 9 22.19 9.57 13.03
N ILE A 10 21.72 8.62 13.82
CA ILE A 10 20.43 7.96 13.63
C ILE A 10 19.27 8.98 13.69
N LEU A 11 19.27 9.90 14.65
CA LEU A 11 18.25 10.96 14.74
C LEU A 11 18.29 11.91 13.53
N SER A 12 19.48 12.24 13.03
CA SER A 12 19.65 13.08 11.84
C SER A 12 19.19 12.36 10.56
N LEU A 13 19.45 11.05 10.45
CA LEU A 13 19.00 10.22 9.34
C LEU A 13 17.48 10.04 9.37
N LEU A 14 16.90 9.76 10.55
CA LEU A 14 15.46 9.67 10.74
C LEU A 14 14.74 11.00 10.43
N SER A 15 15.33 12.15 10.79
CA SER A 15 14.75 13.45 10.46
C SER A 15 14.83 13.78 8.96
N LYS A 16 15.90 13.38 8.27
CA LYS A 16 16.02 13.53 6.81
C LYS A 16 15.07 12.59 6.06
N LEU A 17 14.95 11.35 6.54
CA LEU A 17 14.00 10.38 6.01
C LEU A 17 12.55 10.86 6.22
N SER A 18 12.21 11.37 7.41
CA SER A 18 10.91 11.99 7.70
C SER A 18 10.61 13.14 6.75
N LYS A 19 11.56 14.05 6.53
CA LYS A 19 11.39 15.18 5.60
C LYS A 19 11.23 14.73 4.15
N SER A 20 12.02 13.75 3.69
CA SER A 20 11.89 13.17 2.34
C SER A 20 10.57 12.45 2.16
N ILE A 21 10.07 11.79 3.20
CA ILE A 21 8.74 11.16 3.24
C ILE A 21 7.64 12.22 3.20
N GLU A 22 7.76 13.30 3.97
CA GLU A 22 6.82 14.42 3.95
C GLU A 22 6.73 15.08 2.57
N GLU A 23 7.86 15.36 1.92
CA GLU A 23 7.93 15.87 0.54
C GLU A 23 7.35 14.86 -0.48
N SER A 24 7.46 13.56 -0.22
CA SER A 24 6.87 12.50 -1.07
C SER A 24 5.38 12.34 -0.84
N ILE A 25 4.89 12.63 0.38
CA ILE A 25 3.47 12.69 0.71
C ILE A 25 2.78 13.83 -0.05
N GLU A 26 3.43 14.98 -0.20
CA GLU A 26 2.89 16.12 -0.97
C GLU A 26 2.67 15.80 -2.46
N ASN A 27 3.36 14.81 -3.00
CA ASN A 27 3.31 14.42 -4.41
C ASN A 27 2.62 13.06 -4.69
N ASN A 28 1.93 12.48 -3.71
CA ASN A 28 1.26 11.20 -3.89
C ASN A 28 -0.15 11.32 -4.49
N SER A 29 -0.78 10.19 -4.79
CA SER A 29 -2.12 10.11 -5.39
C SER A 29 -3.20 10.76 -4.52
N VAL A 30 -3.11 10.64 -3.18
CA VAL A 30 -4.07 11.27 -2.27
C VAL A 30 -3.96 12.78 -2.30
N SER A 31 -2.75 13.36 -2.33
CA SER A 31 -2.57 14.82 -2.37
C SER A 31 -3.10 15.46 -3.66
N LYS A 32 -3.18 14.68 -4.76
CA LYS A 32 -3.86 15.11 -5.99
C LYS A 32 -5.37 15.22 -5.81
N LEU A 33 -5.95 14.44 -4.90
CA LEU A 33 -7.39 14.38 -4.64
C LEU A 33 -7.81 15.23 -3.44
N ILE A 34 -6.97 15.31 -2.40
CA ILE A 34 -7.29 15.90 -1.11
C ILE A 34 -6.09 16.73 -0.63
N SER A 35 -6.28 18.02 -0.43
CA SER A 35 -5.20 18.88 0.09
C SER A 35 -4.83 18.52 1.53
N MET A 36 -3.61 18.89 1.96
CA MET A 36 -3.11 18.61 3.32
C MET A 36 -4.03 19.19 4.40
N VAL A 37 -4.52 20.41 4.21
CA VAL A 37 -5.48 21.05 5.16
C VAL A 37 -6.75 20.22 5.29
N ARG A 38 -7.23 19.63 4.20
CA ARG A 38 -8.43 18.79 4.19
C ARG A 38 -8.18 17.43 4.83
N LEU A 39 -6.97 16.87 4.70
CA LEU A 39 -6.57 15.66 5.42
C LEU A 39 -6.57 15.87 6.94
N GLU A 40 -6.11 17.02 7.43
CA GLU A 40 -6.17 17.37 8.85
C GLU A 40 -7.62 17.46 9.37
N ILE A 41 -8.53 18.02 8.58
CA ILE A 41 -9.97 18.07 8.91
C ILE A 41 -10.57 16.67 9.00
N ILE A 42 -10.20 15.77 8.06
CA ILE A 42 -10.64 14.37 8.11
C ILE A 42 -10.07 13.68 9.34
N ASP A 43 -8.81 13.91 9.70
CA ASP A 43 -8.17 13.33 10.88
C ASP A 43 -8.79 13.81 12.17
N GLN A 44 -9.20 15.06 12.22
CA GLN A 44 -9.96 15.58 13.37
C GLN A 44 -11.34 14.93 13.44
N SER A 45 -12.05 14.82 12.30
CA SER A 45 -13.35 14.17 12.23
C SER A 45 -13.32 12.71 12.70
N LEU A 46 -12.24 11.98 12.36
CA LEU A 46 -12.05 10.59 12.78
C LEU A 46 -11.97 10.40 14.29
N LYS A 47 -11.42 11.37 15.02
CA LYS A 47 -11.31 11.31 16.49
C LYS A 47 -12.68 11.33 17.19
N ASP A 48 -13.68 11.93 16.56
CA ASP A 48 -15.05 12.04 17.08
C ASP A 48 -15.93 10.84 16.66
N LEU A 49 -15.42 9.96 15.79
CA LEU A 49 -16.13 8.74 15.38
C LEU A 49 -15.95 7.62 16.41
N PRO A 50 -17.00 6.82 16.66
CA PRO A 50 -16.89 5.69 17.58
C PRO A 50 -15.96 4.62 17.02
N ARG A 51 -15.26 3.95 17.92
CA ARG A 51 -14.51 2.73 17.58
C ARG A 51 -15.46 1.54 17.50
N ILE A 52 -14.94 0.42 16.97
CA ILE A 52 -15.64 -0.87 17.00
C ILE A 52 -16.13 -1.16 18.42
N LYS A 53 -17.36 -1.66 18.55
CA LYS A 53 -18.06 -2.00 19.79
C LYS A 53 -18.56 -0.80 20.61
N GLU A 54 -18.21 0.42 20.30
CA GLU A 54 -18.73 1.63 20.96
C GLU A 54 -20.09 2.08 20.40
N ALA A 55 -20.40 1.69 19.17
CA ALA A 55 -21.67 1.97 18.51
C ALA A 55 -22.04 0.86 17.54
N ASN A 56 -23.33 0.69 17.23
CA ASN A 56 -23.72 -0.14 16.10
C ASN A 56 -23.45 0.59 14.77
N ILE A 57 -23.48 -0.16 13.66
CA ILE A 57 -23.11 0.37 12.33
C ILE A 57 -23.98 1.58 11.93
N LEU A 58 -25.27 1.60 12.25
CA LEU A 58 -26.14 2.72 11.89
C LEU A 58 -25.79 4.00 12.66
N GLN A 59 -25.45 3.87 13.94
CA GLN A 59 -24.98 4.99 14.76
C GLN A 59 -23.64 5.53 14.26
N MET A 60 -22.73 4.64 13.88
CA MET A 60 -21.44 5.02 13.28
C MET A 60 -21.63 5.75 11.96
N VAL A 61 -22.43 5.20 11.03
CA VAL A 61 -22.76 5.84 9.74
C VAL A 61 -23.44 7.20 9.95
N SER A 62 -24.38 7.31 10.89
CA SER A 62 -25.01 8.60 11.24
C SER A 62 -23.98 9.65 11.66
N LYS A 63 -22.97 9.27 12.46
CA LYS A 63 -21.89 10.18 12.86
C LYS A 63 -20.98 10.54 11.68
N MET A 64 -20.69 9.60 10.76
CA MET A 64 -19.95 9.92 9.54
C MET A 64 -20.71 10.90 8.64
N ILE A 65 -22.02 10.71 8.46
CA ILE A 65 -22.87 11.65 7.72
C ILE A 65 -22.82 13.04 8.35
N LYS A 66 -22.91 13.12 9.69
CA LYS A 66 -22.79 14.39 10.41
C LYS A 66 -21.40 15.01 10.20
N ALA A 67 -20.33 14.25 10.32
CA ALA A 67 -18.96 14.74 10.06
C ALA A 67 -18.81 15.28 8.65
N LYS A 68 -19.38 14.58 7.64
CA LYS A 68 -19.42 15.06 6.26
C LYS A 68 -20.13 16.40 6.14
N GLN A 69 -21.29 16.56 6.78
CA GLN A 69 -22.09 17.78 6.72
C GLN A 69 -21.40 18.96 7.45
N ASP A 70 -20.97 18.73 8.68
CA ASP A 70 -20.33 19.76 9.54
C ASP A 70 -19.05 20.31 8.90
N ASN A 71 -18.29 19.47 8.18
CA ASN A 71 -17.02 19.85 7.57
C ASN A 71 -17.11 20.05 6.04
N SER A 72 -18.32 19.96 5.46
CA SER A 72 -18.56 20.09 4.00
C SER A 72 -17.63 19.21 3.18
N LEU A 73 -17.49 17.92 3.58
CA LEU A 73 -16.60 16.99 2.88
C LEU A 73 -17.16 16.66 1.48
N ASN A 74 -16.30 16.77 0.48
CA ASN A 74 -16.61 16.37 -0.89
C ASN A 74 -16.59 14.83 -1.06
N GLU A 75 -16.73 14.33 -2.29
CA GLU A 75 -16.78 12.88 -2.57
C GLU A 75 -15.46 12.19 -2.22
N ALA A 76 -14.31 12.75 -2.64
CA ALA A 76 -12.99 12.20 -2.37
C ALA A 76 -12.70 12.15 -0.87
N GLU A 77 -12.98 13.24 -0.16
CA GLU A 77 -12.79 13.37 1.29
C GLU A 77 -13.70 12.44 2.07
N SER A 78 -14.95 12.27 1.62
CA SER A 78 -15.91 11.33 2.22
C SER A 78 -15.45 9.88 2.01
N ALA A 79 -14.97 9.52 0.82
CA ALA A 79 -14.40 8.21 0.53
C ALA A 79 -13.18 7.93 1.42
N TYR A 80 -12.27 8.90 1.55
CA TYR A 80 -11.07 8.75 2.37
C TYR A 80 -11.39 8.65 3.86
N LEU A 81 -12.41 9.36 4.36
CA LEU A 81 -12.91 9.22 5.73
C LEU A 81 -13.33 7.78 6.02
N VAL A 82 -14.14 7.17 5.14
CA VAL A 82 -14.58 5.77 5.27
C VAL A 82 -13.39 4.82 5.21
N PHE A 83 -12.54 4.97 4.21
CA PHE A 83 -11.33 4.17 4.00
C PHE A 83 -10.45 4.16 5.25
N LYS A 84 -10.12 5.35 5.76
CA LYS A 84 -9.23 5.51 6.91
C LYS A 84 -9.85 4.98 8.20
N TRP A 85 -11.17 5.19 8.38
CA TRP A 85 -11.86 4.65 9.55
C TRP A 85 -11.82 3.11 9.57
N ILE A 86 -12.14 2.45 8.46
CA ILE A 86 -12.08 0.98 8.36
C ILE A 86 -10.66 0.50 8.63
N ALA A 87 -9.68 1.09 7.96
CA ALA A 87 -8.29 0.69 8.09
C ALA A 87 -7.75 0.81 9.54
N GLN A 88 -8.24 1.77 10.31
CA GLN A 88 -7.82 1.98 11.70
C GLN A 88 -8.57 1.11 12.71
N ASN A 89 -9.77 0.63 12.37
CA ASN A 89 -10.65 -0.02 13.34
C ASN A 89 -10.87 -1.53 13.10
N ILE A 90 -10.58 -2.04 11.90
CA ILE A 90 -10.84 -3.43 11.54
C ILE A 90 -9.54 -4.14 11.15
N TRP A 91 -9.43 -5.39 11.54
CA TRP A 91 -8.29 -6.25 11.21
C TRP A 91 -8.61 -7.16 10.02
N ILE A 92 -7.59 -7.59 9.29
CA ILE A 92 -7.76 -8.60 8.24
C ILE A 92 -7.72 -9.98 8.87
N ASP A 93 -8.68 -10.83 8.47
CA ASP A 93 -8.72 -12.26 8.75
C ASP A 93 -8.88 -13.02 7.44
N PHE A 94 -7.82 -13.72 7.04
CA PHE A 94 -7.82 -14.53 5.82
C PHE A 94 -8.32 -15.97 6.05
N ASN A 95 -8.50 -16.38 7.31
CA ASN A 95 -8.71 -17.78 7.67
C ASN A 95 -10.15 -18.11 8.09
N ASP A 96 -11.01 -17.13 8.24
CA ASP A 96 -12.39 -17.32 8.67
C ASP A 96 -13.34 -17.33 7.48
N GLU A 97 -13.93 -18.49 7.15
CA GLU A 97 -14.92 -18.65 6.08
C GLU A 97 -16.16 -17.77 6.28
N ASN A 98 -16.50 -17.44 7.53
CA ASN A 98 -17.59 -16.50 7.85
C ASN A 98 -17.14 -15.02 7.79
N SER A 99 -15.89 -14.77 7.44
CA SER A 99 -15.32 -13.43 7.39
C SER A 99 -15.76 -12.58 6.20
N ASP A 100 -16.52 -13.15 5.25
CA ASP A 100 -16.96 -12.43 4.04
C ASP A 100 -18.19 -11.52 4.25
N ASP A 101 -18.87 -11.62 5.41
CA ASP A 101 -19.99 -10.75 5.74
C ASP A 101 -19.49 -9.39 6.28
N PRO A 102 -19.83 -8.27 5.62
CA PRO A 102 -19.42 -6.94 6.05
C PRO A 102 -19.97 -6.53 7.42
N ILE A 103 -21.16 -7.01 7.80
CA ILE A 103 -21.75 -6.72 9.11
C ILE A 103 -21.04 -7.49 10.21
N ASN A 104 -20.67 -8.74 9.96
CA ASN A 104 -19.82 -9.49 10.87
C ASN A 104 -18.44 -8.87 10.99
N ALA A 105 -17.85 -8.38 9.90
CA ALA A 105 -16.57 -7.69 9.93
C ALA A 105 -16.64 -6.42 10.81
N TYR A 106 -17.71 -5.63 10.70
CA TYR A 106 -17.95 -4.50 11.58
C TYR A 106 -18.08 -4.93 13.04
N ASN A 107 -18.95 -5.91 13.34
CA ASN A 107 -19.27 -6.31 14.70
C ASN A 107 -18.10 -6.99 15.44
N SER A 108 -17.33 -7.83 14.71
CA SER A 108 -16.17 -8.54 15.28
C SER A 108 -14.90 -7.70 15.30
N GLY A 109 -14.81 -6.68 14.46
CA GLY A 109 -13.60 -5.90 14.23
C GLY A 109 -12.55 -6.63 13.39
N LYS A 110 -12.97 -7.65 12.62
CA LYS A 110 -12.09 -8.39 11.70
C LYS A 110 -12.88 -8.95 10.53
N GLY A 111 -12.26 -9.06 9.35
CA GLY A 111 -12.90 -9.60 8.17
C GLY A 111 -11.94 -9.89 7.02
N SER A 112 -12.43 -10.62 6.02
CA SER A 112 -11.71 -10.90 4.79
C SER A 112 -11.57 -9.63 3.92
N PRO A 113 -10.66 -9.59 2.95
CA PRO A 113 -10.61 -8.51 1.96
C PRO A 113 -11.95 -8.24 1.29
N LYS A 114 -12.73 -9.28 0.99
CA LYS A 114 -14.07 -9.17 0.39
C LYS A 114 -15.07 -8.51 1.35
N ALA A 115 -15.08 -8.89 2.63
CA ALA A 115 -15.93 -8.25 3.63
C ALA A 115 -15.58 -6.77 3.82
N LEU A 116 -14.28 -6.43 3.84
CA LEU A 116 -13.81 -5.06 3.99
C LEU A 116 -14.14 -4.20 2.78
N SER A 117 -14.00 -4.75 1.57
CA SER A 117 -14.42 -4.12 0.32
C SER A 117 -15.93 -3.85 0.32
N SER A 118 -16.73 -4.84 0.71
CA SER A 118 -18.19 -4.70 0.81
C SER A 118 -18.61 -3.70 1.90
N LEU A 119 -17.93 -3.69 3.04
CA LEU A 119 -18.19 -2.74 4.12
C LEU A 119 -17.90 -1.30 3.68
N PHE A 120 -16.79 -1.10 2.95
CA PHE A 120 -16.45 0.19 2.37
C PHE A 120 -17.57 0.68 1.44
N ASN A 121 -18.06 -0.16 0.51
CA ASN A 121 -19.15 0.21 -0.40
C ASN A 121 -20.44 0.53 0.34
N ASN A 122 -20.80 -0.30 1.32
CA ASN A 122 -22.02 -0.10 2.11
C ASN A 122 -22.03 1.24 2.84
N ILE A 123 -20.91 1.59 3.51
CA ILE A 123 -20.81 2.88 4.21
C ILE A 123 -20.75 4.04 3.21
N SER A 124 -19.98 3.90 2.14
CA SER A 124 -19.81 4.91 1.07
C SER A 124 -21.15 5.29 0.44
N THR A 125 -22.05 4.32 0.23
CA THR A 125 -23.38 4.57 -0.31
C THR A 125 -24.18 5.56 0.57
N PHE A 126 -24.14 5.43 1.89
CA PHE A 126 -24.80 6.38 2.80
C PHE A 126 -24.18 7.78 2.75
N LEU A 127 -22.91 7.87 2.45
CA LEU A 127 -22.22 9.15 2.25
C LEU A 127 -22.36 9.70 0.82
N LYS A 128 -23.16 9.03 -0.03
CA LYS A 128 -23.35 9.39 -1.45
C LYS A 128 -22.03 9.41 -2.23
N VAL A 129 -21.15 8.47 -1.93
CA VAL A 129 -19.94 8.20 -2.69
C VAL A 129 -20.21 6.99 -3.57
N LYS A 130 -19.99 7.13 -4.87
CA LYS A 130 -20.10 6.02 -5.82
C LYS A 130 -18.86 5.15 -5.71
N SER A 131 -19.03 3.88 -5.41
CA SER A 131 -17.96 2.89 -5.28
C SER A 131 -18.48 1.49 -5.58
N ASP A 132 -17.59 0.61 -6.01
CA ASP A 132 -17.90 -0.81 -6.12
C ASP A 132 -16.64 -1.65 -5.93
N SER A 133 -16.85 -2.98 -5.87
CA SER A 133 -15.79 -3.96 -5.67
C SER A 133 -15.22 -4.43 -7.00
N ILE A 134 -13.92 -4.66 -7.03
CA ILE A 134 -13.20 -5.27 -8.13
C ILE A 134 -12.62 -6.60 -7.62
N SER A 135 -12.85 -7.68 -8.37
CA SER A 135 -12.28 -8.99 -8.09
C SER A 135 -11.08 -9.26 -8.98
N GLY A 136 -10.07 -9.92 -8.44
CA GLY A 136 -8.87 -10.22 -9.20
C GLY A 136 -7.84 -11.02 -8.42
N TYR A 137 -6.61 -10.87 -8.85
CA TYR A 137 -5.45 -11.52 -8.24
C TYR A 137 -4.63 -10.50 -7.46
N LEU A 138 -4.20 -10.87 -6.26
CA LEU A 138 -3.20 -10.14 -5.50
C LEU A 138 -1.87 -10.89 -5.57
N LYS A 139 -0.84 -10.21 -6.02
CA LYS A 139 0.53 -10.71 -5.97
C LYS A 139 1.11 -10.43 -4.58
N TRP A 140 1.62 -11.46 -3.95
CA TRP A 140 2.22 -11.36 -2.63
C TRP A 140 3.30 -12.40 -2.44
N VAL A 141 4.00 -12.33 -1.33
CA VAL A 141 5.09 -13.25 -1.03
C VAL A 141 4.82 -13.99 0.26
N THR A 142 5.05 -15.29 0.25
CA THR A 142 5.04 -16.11 1.46
C THR A 142 6.35 -15.93 2.21
N TYR A 143 6.27 -15.64 3.51
CA TYR A 143 7.47 -15.58 4.37
C TYR A 143 8.05 -16.96 4.67
N LYS A 144 7.31 -18.03 4.40
CA LYS A 144 7.73 -19.40 4.73
C LYS A 144 8.71 -19.96 3.73
N ASP A 145 8.54 -19.69 2.48
CA ASP A 145 9.32 -20.26 1.37
C ASP A 145 9.79 -19.20 0.38
N TYR A 146 9.51 -17.92 0.66
CA TYR A 146 9.87 -16.78 -0.18
C TYR A 146 9.44 -16.95 -1.64
N THR A 147 8.31 -17.65 -1.85
CA THR A 147 7.71 -17.81 -3.17
C THR A 147 6.70 -16.71 -3.45
N MET A 148 6.70 -16.19 -4.69
CA MET A 148 5.66 -15.29 -5.14
C MET A 148 4.40 -16.09 -5.43
N GLN A 149 3.28 -15.57 -4.97
CA GLN A 149 1.97 -16.17 -5.20
C GLN A 149 0.99 -15.12 -5.70
N SER A 150 0.01 -15.57 -6.46
CA SER A 150 -1.12 -14.76 -6.91
C SER A 150 -2.41 -15.39 -6.39
N ASP A 151 -3.04 -14.74 -5.41
CA ASP A 151 -4.31 -15.20 -4.87
C ASP A 151 -5.45 -14.71 -5.79
N LYS A 152 -6.20 -15.65 -6.38
CA LYS A 152 -7.28 -15.38 -7.34
C LYS A 152 -8.53 -14.78 -6.69
N ASN A 153 -8.73 -14.95 -5.42
CA ASN A 153 -10.00 -14.56 -4.75
C ASN A 153 -9.87 -13.25 -3.99
N TYR A 154 -9.00 -12.38 -4.44
CA TYR A 154 -8.79 -11.11 -3.78
C TYR A 154 -9.78 -10.05 -4.29
N THR A 155 -10.15 -9.11 -3.42
CA THR A 155 -11.14 -8.07 -3.71
C THR A 155 -10.67 -6.73 -3.15
N TRP A 156 -10.77 -5.70 -3.99
CA TRP A 156 -10.52 -4.30 -3.65
C TRP A 156 -11.63 -3.40 -4.18
N ASN A 157 -11.45 -2.10 -4.19
CA ASN A 157 -12.49 -1.17 -4.60
C ASN A 157 -12.02 -0.15 -5.65
N TYR A 158 -12.98 0.45 -6.32
CA TYR A 158 -12.83 1.75 -6.93
C TYR A 158 -13.82 2.74 -6.33
N VAL A 159 -13.51 4.03 -6.47
CA VAL A 159 -14.44 5.13 -6.28
C VAL A 159 -14.53 5.96 -7.56
N GLU A 160 -15.73 6.47 -7.88
CA GLU A 160 -15.93 7.44 -8.95
C GLU A 160 -16.01 8.83 -8.33
N ILE A 161 -15.10 9.73 -8.73
CA ILE A 161 -15.01 11.11 -8.26
C ILE A 161 -15.00 12.02 -9.49
N ASN A 162 -15.99 12.88 -9.62
CA ASN A 162 -16.14 13.78 -10.78
C ASN A 162 -16.14 13.05 -12.14
N GLY A 163 -16.62 11.82 -12.20
CA GLY A 163 -16.66 11.00 -13.42
C GLY A 163 -15.39 10.20 -13.72
N GLU A 164 -14.36 10.31 -12.90
CA GLU A 164 -13.10 9.56 -13.00
C GLU A 164 -13.03 8.44 -11.96
N TYR A 165 -12.38 7.34 -12.32
CA TYR A 165 -12.22 6.17 -11.44
C TYR A 165 -10.88 6.17 -10.73
N TYR A 166 -10.89 5.88 -9.42
CA TYR A 166 -9.71 5.79 -8.57
C TYR A 166 -9.70 4.48 -7.81
N LEU A 167 -8.57 3.76 -7.88
CA LEU A 167 -8.40 2.46 -7.23
C LEU A 167 -8.01 2.64 -5.77
N LEU A 168 -8.52 1.75 -4.91
CA LEU A 168 -8.14 1.72 -3.49
C LEU A 168 -8.21 0.30 -2.92
N ASP A 169 -7.38 0.01 -1.93
CA ASP A 169 -7.39 -1.27 -1.21
C ASP A 169 -7.26 -1.06 0.31
N VAL A 170 -8.39 -1.17 1.01
CA VAL A 170 -8.46 -1.03 2.47
C VAL A 170 -7.65 -2.13 3.16
N SER A 171 -7.66 -3.36 2.62
CA SER A 171 -7.00 -4.51 3.23
C SER A 171 -5.48 -4.38 3.18
N ARG A 172 -4.94 -3.92 2.04
CA ARG A 172 -3.49 -3.64 1.94
C ARG A 172 -3.08 -2.50 2.85
N ALA A 173 -3.90 -1.47 2.99
CA ALA A 173 -3.67 -0.38 3.92
C ALA A 173 -3.56 -0.89 5.37
N ILE A 174 -4.47 -1.78 5.82
CA ILE A 174 -4.43 -2.40 7.16
C ILE A 174 -3.16 -3.20 7.36
N SER A 175 -2.75 -4.02 6.38
CA SER A 175 -1.57 -4.86 6.47
C SER A 175 -0.30 -4.05 6.74
N LYS A 176 -0.22 -2.83 6.24
CA LYS A 176 0.93 -1.94 6.42
C LYS A 176 0.93 -1.18 7.74
N LEU A 177 -0.23 -0.98 8.39
CA LEU A 177 -0.31 -0.32 9.71
C LEU A 177 0.45 -1.06 10.81
N LYS A 178 0.64 -2.38 10.69
CA LYS A 178 1.39 -3.18 11.68
C LYS A 178 2.89 -2.90 11.67
N ILE A 179 3.41 -2.31 10.59
CA ILE A 179 4.81 -1.93 10.46
C ILE A 179 4.91 -0.47 10.85
N SER A 180 4.92 -0.14 12.13
CA SER A 180 5.31 1.11 12.85
C SER A 180 5.07 2.50 12.22
N PHE A 181 4.48 2.63 11.02
CA PHE A 181 4.32 3.90 10.32
C PHE A 181 2.85 4.14 9.92
N SER A 182 2.12 4.84 10.79
CA SER A 182 0.71 5.19 10.58
C SER A 182 0.43 6.01 9.30
N ASN A 183 1.47 6.47 8.62
CA ASN A 183 1.36 7.37 7.47
C ASN A 183 1.25 6.66 6.12
N TYR A 184 1.33 5.33 6.03
CA TYR A 184 1.31 4.62 4.74
C TYR A 184 -0.08 4.20 4.24
N LEU A 185 -1.13 4.47 5.01
CA LEU A 185 -2.51 4.18 4.60
C LEU A 185 -2.85 4.79 3.25
N TYR A 186 -2.43 6.03 3.03
CA TYR A 186 -2.71 6.78 1.81
C TYR A 186 -2.13 6.15 0.53
N LEU A 187 -1.13 5.27 0.65
CA LEU A 187 -0.52 4.60 -0.51
C LEU A 187 -1.50 3.70 -1.27
N TYR A 188 -2.54 3.24 -0.58
CA TYR A 188 -3.57 2.39 -1.16
C TYR A 188 -4.91 3.10 -1.36
N PHE A 189 -4.92 4.42 -1.43
CA PHE A 189 -6.10 5.23 -1.77
C PHE A 189 -5.81 6.11 -2.99
N GLY A 190 -6.56 5.91 -4.08
CA GLY A 190 -6.34 6.62 -5.33
C GLY A 190 -4.97 6.32 -5.95
N THR A 191 -4.43 5.13 -5.71
CA THR A 191 -3.10 4.73 -6.18
C THR A 191 -3.04 4.79 -7.71
N ASP A 192 -1.92 5.30 -8.24
CA ASP A 192 -1.69 5.35 -9.69
C ASP A 192 -1.85 3.96 -10.31
N PRO A 193 -2.63 3.79 -11.38
CA PRO A 193 -2.87 2.50 -12.02
C PRO A 193 -1.61 1.75 -12.44
N GLU A 194 -0.56 2.43 -12.89
CA GLU A 194 0.72 1.83 -13.26
C GLU A 194 1.46 1.24 -12.04
N ILE A 195 1.24 1.83 -10.86
CA ILE A 195 1.76 1.33 -9.59
C ILE A 195 0.86 0.20 -9.06
N PHE A 196 -0.46 0.41 -9.12
CA PHE A 196 -1.43 -0.53 -8.56
C PHE A 196 -1.39 -1.89 -9.25
N ILE A 197 -1.22 -1.92 -10.58
CA ILE A 197 -1.12 -3.15 -11.37
C ILE A 197 0.08 -4.03 -10.98
N ARG A 198 1.07 -3.51 -10.28
CA ARG A 198 2.23 -4.30 -9.84
C ARG A 198 1.87 -5.34 -8.77
N GLU A 199 0.80 -5.10 -8.01
CA GLU A 199 0.28 -6.00 -6.99
C GLU A 199 -1.09 -6.58 -7.34
N HIS A 200 -1.95 -5.85 -8.09
CA HIS A 200 -3.37 -6.16 -8.28
C HIS A 200 -3.71 -6.36 -9.76
N PHE A 201 -4.09 -7.57 -10.14
CA PHE A 201 -4.52 -7.86 -11.50
C PHE A 201 -6.03 -8.16 -11.53
N PRO A 202 -6.87 -7.25 -12.06
CA PRO A 202 -8.32 -7.44 -12.12
C PRO A 202 -8.72 -8.49 -13.16
N ILE A 203 -9.81 -9.24 -12.88
CA ILE A 203 -10.39 -10.19 -13.84
C ILE A 203 -10.85 -9.46 -15.11
N GLU A 204 -11.48 -8.30 -14.95
CA GLU A 204 -11.91 -7.47 -16.07
C GLU A 204 -10.83 -6.42 -16.37
N SER A 205 -10.22 -6.48 -17.54
CA SER A 205 -9.09 -5.63 -17.94
C SER A 205 -9.38 -4.13 -17.89
N LYS A 206 -10.64 -3.71 -18.07
CA LYS A 206 -11.04 -2.30 -17.94
C LYS A 206 -10.68 -1.68 -16.60
N TRP A 207 -10.66 -2.52 -15.53
CA TRP A 207 -10.34 -2.08 -14.17
C TRP A 207 -8.84 -2.00 -13.88
N GLN A 208 -8.00 -2.26 -14.88
CA GLN A 208 -6.59 -1.87 -14.77
C GLN A 208 -6.41 -0.36 -14.87
N LEU A 209 -7.36 0.35 -15.51
CA LEU A 209 -7.31 1.80 -15.78
C LEU A 209 -6.04 2.22 -16.55
N LEU A 210 -5.43 1.32 -17.29
CA LEU A 210 -4.25 1.54 -18.12
C LEU A 210 -4.65 1.80 -19.57
N SER A 211 -3.90 2.65 -20.27
CA SER A 211 -4.07 2.83 -21.72
C SER A 211 -3.81 1.55 -22.51
N GLU A 212 -2.82 0.77 -22.05
CA GLU A 212 -2.47 -0.56 -22.58
C GLU A 212 -2.52 -1.58 -21.44
N PRO A 213 -3.62 -2.33 -21.30
CA PRO A 213 -3.75 -3.32 -20.24
C PRO A 213 -2.71 -4.42 -20.31
N TYR A 214 -2.20 -4.84 -19.17
CA TYR A 214 -1.30 -5.98 -19.06
C TYR A 214 -2.04 -7.29 -19.31
N THR A 215 -1.36 -8.26 -19.92
CA THR A 215 -1.79 -9.66 -19.87
C THR A 215 -1.46 -10.26 -18.50
N PHE A 216 -2.11 -11.36 -18.14
CA PHE A 216 -1.81 -12.06 -16.89
C PHE A 216 -0.36 -12.57 -16.85
N GLU A 217 0.14 -13.07 -17.98
CA GLU A 217 1.53 -13.54 -18.11
C GLU A 217 2.53 -12.40 -17.87
N LYS A 218 2.25 -11.21 -18.41
CA LYS A 218 3.08 -10.03 -18.13
C LYS A 218 3.06 -9.69 -16.65
N PHE A 219 1.86 -9.61 -16.05
CA PHE A 219 1.71 -9.35 -14.61
C PHE A 219 2.52 -10.36 -13.79
N GLU A 220 2.36 -11.66 -14.04
CA GLU A 220 3.07 -12.72 -13.33
C GLU A 220 4.60 -12.62 -13.47
N SER A 221 5.11 -12.24 -14.64
CA SER A 221 6.54 -12.18 -14.90
C SER A 221 7.28 -11.01 -14.26
N LEU A 222 6.60 -9.94 -13.93
CA LEU A 222 7.21 -8.71 -13.39
C LEU A 222 7.59 -8.85 -11.92
N ALA A 223 8.60 -8.10 -11.49
CA ALA A 223 8.95 -7.95 -10.07
C ALA A 223 7.77 -7.40 -9.28
N LEU A 224 7.62 -7.83 -8.03
CA LEU A 224 6.66 -7.25 -7.10
C LEU A 224 7.21 -5.91 -6.58
N LEU A 225 6.61 -4.82 -7.03
CA LEU A 225 6.94 -3.47 -6.57
C LEU A 225 5.72 -2.88 -5.88
N THR A 226 5.79 -2.73 -4.57
CA THR A 226 4.70 -2.14 -3.80
C THR A 226 4.66 -0.62 -3.97
N PRO A 227 3.56 0.07 -3.67
CA PRO A 227 3.53 1.53 -3.67
C PRO A 227 4.61 2.19 -2.80
N PHE A 228 5.09 1.47 -1.80
CA PHE A 228 6.18 1.93 -0.94
C PHE A 228 7.52 2.08 -1.69
N PHE A 229 7.83 1.21 -2.65
CA PHE A 229 9.00 1.33 -3.52
C PHE A 229 9.03 2.71 -4.21
N TYR A 230 7.89 3.14 -4.74
CA TYR A 230 7.77 4.43 -5.41
C TYR A 230 7.78 5.61 -4.42
N LEU A 231 7.23 5.43 -3.22
CA LEU A 231 7.31 6.42 -2.14
C LEU A 231 8.76 6.73 -1.77
N LEU A 232 9.62 5.70 -1.71
CA LEU A 232 11.06 5.87 -1.46
C LEU A 232 11.78 6.64 -2.57
N GLY A 233 11.11 6.93 -3.69
CA GLY A 233 11.66 7.68 -4.81
C GLY A 233 12.25 6.81 -5.92
N PHE A 234 12.16 5.49 -5.80
CA PHE A 234 12.52 4.61 -6.92
C PHE A 234 11.52 4.69 -8.04
N LYS A 235 11.99 4.53 -9.27
CA LYS A 235 11.15 4.57 -10.49
C LYS A 235 11.12 3.23 -11.19
N THR A 236 12.27 2.62 -11.34
CA THR A 236 12.41 1.36 -12.10
C THR A 236 13.41 0.43 -11.44
N ILE A 237 13.28 -0.84 -11.78
CA ILE A 237 14.21 -1.91 -11.43
C ILE A 237 14.66 -2.63 -12.71
N SER A 238 15.90 -3.10 -12.74
CA SER A 238 16.42 -3.92 -13.84
C SER A 238 17.28 -5.06 -13.29
N PRO A 239 17.01 -6.31 -13.67
CA PRO A 239 15.89 -6.75 -14.50
C PRO A 239 14.54 -6.60 -13.78
N ASP A 240 13.48 -6.20 -14.52
CA ASP A 240 12.13 -6.13 -14.01
C ASP A 240 11.44 -7.49 -14.19
N THR A 241 11.77 -8.41 -13.31
CA THR A 241 11.27 -9.79 -13.35
C THR A 241 11.09 -10.35 -11.95
N ASN A 242 10.12 -11.23 -11.81
CA ASN A 242 9.89 -11.95 -10.55
C ASN A 242 10.92 -13.06 -10.29
N LYS A 243 11.79 -13.37 -11.27
CA LYS A 243 12.80 -14.44 -11.16
C LYS A 243 14.14 -13.98 -11.69
N ILE A 244 15.18 -14.21 -10.93
CA ILE A 244 16.56 -14.08 -11.39
C ILE A 244 17.31 -15.37 -11.12
N MET A 245 18.31 -15.65 -11.95
CA MET A 245 19.15 -16.86 -11.88
C MET A 245 20.61 -16.51 -12.11
N GLY A 246 21.50 -17.38 -11.60
CA GLY A 246 22.93 -17.24 -11.81
C GLY A 246 23.53 -16.02 -11.11
N LYS A 247 24.47 -15.34 -11.79
CA LYS A 247 25.15 -14.16 -11.31
C LYS A 247 24.73 -12.94 -12.10
N GLY A 248 24.59 -11.81 -11.43
CA GLY A 248 24.24 -10.57 -12.10
C GLY A 248 24.16 -9.38 -11.17
N LYS A 249 23.53 -8.33 -11.67
CA LYS A 249 23.26 -7.11 -10.90
C LYS A 249 21.78 -6.76 -10.99
N ILE A 250 21.25 -6.27 -9.87
CA ILE A 250 19.99 -5.56 -9.84
C ILE A 250 20.33 -4.07 -9.82
N ILE A 251 19.66 -3.32 -10.65
CA ILE A 251 19.83 -1.89 -10.76
C ILE A 251 18.49 -1.23 -10.41
N LEU A 252 18.52 -0.38 -9.40
CA LEU A 252 17.39 0.45 -9.02
C LEU A 252 17.69 1.88 -9.48
N PHE A 253 16.69 2.52 -10.09
CA PHE A 253 16.80 3.90 -10.53
C PHE A 253 15.87 4.78 -9.71
N SER A 254 16.40 5.93 -9.28
CA SER A 254 15.69 6.98 -8.55
C SER A 254 15.94 8.33 -9.21
N ASP A 255 14.94 9.21 -9.19
CA ASP A 255 15.07 10.61 -9.55
C ASP A 255 15.44 11.51 -8.36
N LYS A 256 15.62 10.90 -7.18
CA LYS A 256 15.94 11.57 -5.93
C LYS A 256 17.26 11.05 -5.37
N SER A 257 17.99 11.90 -4.67
CA SER A 257 19.07 11.45 -3.80
C SER A 257 18.46 10.69 -2.61
N ILE A 258 18.57 9.38 -2.63
CA ILE A 258 18.07 8.52 -1.54
C ILE A 258 19.21 8.39 -0.54
N PRO A 259 19.01 8.77 0.74
CA PRO A 259 19.95 8.42 1.78
C PRO A 259 20.04 6.90 1.88
N ALA A 260 21.22 6.36 2.16
CA ALA A 260 21.53 4.93 2.17
C ALA A 260 20.35 4.07 2.69
N LEU A 261 19.95 3.10 1.87
CA LEU A 261 18.88 2.17 2.21
C LEU A 261 19.42 1.10 3.17
N GLU A 262 18.94 1.08 4.39
CA GLU A 262 19.30 0.06 5.38
C GLU A 262 18.55 -1.27 5.20
N TYR A 263 17.61 -1.39 4.24
CA TYR A 263 16.68 -2.52 4.18
C TYR A 263 16.44 -3.02 2.76
N PHE A 264 17.23 -3.97 2.30
CA PHE A 264 16.86 -4.91 1.26
C PHE A 264 16.88 -6.32 1.82
N TYR A 265 15.72 -6.95 1.89
CA TYR A 265 15.65 -8.37 2.20
C TYR A 265 15.55 -9.19 0.95
N THR A 266 16.53 -10.01 0.74
CA THR A 266 16.51 -11.04 -0.25
C THR A 266 16.48 -12.39 0.44
N CYS A 267 15.63 -13.28 -0.03
CA CYS A 267 15.66 -14.73 0.13
C CYS A 267 16.03 -15.31 1.51
N SER A 268 15.49 -16.50 1.80
CA SER A 268 15.70 -17.27 3.01
C SER A 268 17.17 -17.48 3.37
N GLU A 269 17.46 -17.74 4.65
CA GLU A 269 18.76 -18.15 5.17
C GLU A 269 19.40 -19.32 4.40
N GLU A 270 18.61 -20.12 3.67
CA GLU A 270 19.09 -21.21 2.81
C GLU A 270 19.63 -20.76 1.46
N TYR A 271 19.34 -19.51 1.02
CA TYR A 271 19.66 -19.01 -0.32
C TYR A 271 20.42 -17.69 -0.33
N GLY A 272 21.13 -17.39 0.77
CA GLY A 272 21.90 -16.20 1.07
C GLY A 272 22.32 -15.34 -0.12
N VAL A 273 21.66 -14.19 -0.29
CA VAL A 273 22.31 -12.99 -0.73
C VAL A 273 22.45 -12.13 0.52
N GLU A 274 23.59 -12.16 1.14
CA GLU A 274 23.96 -11.12 2.10
C GLU A 274 24.25 -9.86 1.29
N ALA A 275 23.31 -8.92 1.29
CA ALA A 275 23.63 -7.56 0.91
C ALA A 275 24.43 -6.98 2.08
N ASN A 276 25.72 -6.79 1.89
CA ASN A 276 26.55 -6.08 2.85
C ASN A 276 26.27 -4.58 2.74
N ASP A 277 26.28 -3.86 3.86
CA ASP A 277 26.13 -2.39 3.94
C ASP A 277 27.08 -1.61 3.00
N GLU A 278 28.15 -2.24 2.53
CA GLU A 278 29.11 -1.67 1.58
C GLU A 278 28.63 -1.67 0.13
N ASP A 279 27.60 -2.48 -0.21
CA ASP A 279 27.05 -2.61 -1.56
C ASP A 279 26.09 -1.49 -1.93
N PHE A 280 25.63 -0.69 -0.95
CA PHE A 280 24.72 0.43 -1.12
C PHE A 280 25.43 1.78 -1.26
N LYS A 281 26.34 1.88 -2.17
CA LYS A 281 26.87 3.19 -2.58
C LYS A 281 25.90 3.83 -3.57
N GLY A 282 24.98 4.66 -3.06
CA GLY A 282 24.16 5.50 -3.92
C GLY A 282 25.08 6.36 -4.81
N SER A 283 24.92 6.26 -6.13
CA SER A 283 25.60 7.18 -7.02
C SER A 283 24.91 8.54 -6.98
N PRO A 284 25.62 9.65 -7.22
CA PRO A 284 25.00 10.97 -7.38
C PRO A 284 23.90 11.01 -8.45
N GLU A 285 23.87 10.02 -9.33
CA GLU A 285 22.91 9.88 -10.44
C GLU A 285 21.64 9.14 -10.07
N GLY A 286 21.40 8.81 -8.78
CA GLY A 286 20.21 8.09 -8.35
C GLY A 286 20.16 6.62 -8.81
N LYS A 287 21.31 6.02 -9.07
CA LYS A 287 21.45 4.62 -9.46
C LYS A 287 22.01 3.81 -8.29
N PHE A 288 21.35 2.70 -7.97
CA PHE A 288 21.78 1.74 -6.95
C PHE A 288 22.01 0.39 -7.61
N GLU A 289 23.17 -0.22 -7.37
CA GLU A 289 23.53 -1.53 -7.91
C GLU A 289 23.67 -2.55 -6.77
N ILE A 290 23.02 -3.69 -6.92
CA ILE A 290 23.10 -4.83 -5.99
C ILE A 290 23.63 -6.02 -6.79
N GLU A 291 24.79 -6.53 -6.43
CA GLU A 291 25.31 -7.75 -7.05
C GLU A 291 24.65 -8.98 -6.41
N TYR A 292 24.30 -9.97 -7.25
CA TYR A 292 23.78 -11.23 -6.76
C TYR A 292 24.53 -12.41 -7.36
N ASN A 293 24.65 -13.48 -6.56
CA ASN A 293 25.25 -14.75 -6.96
C ASN A 293 24.39 -15.90 -6.47
N MET A 294 23.52 -16.41 -7.36
CA MET A 294 22.54 -17.42 -7.04
C MET A 294 23.09 -18.80 -7.39
N ASN A 295 23.28 -19.62 -6.39
CA ASN A 295 23.75 -21.01 -6.59
C ASN A 295 22.64 -21.99 -6.96
N LYS A 296 21.36 -21.61 -6.96
CA LYS A 296 20.19 -22.44 -7.24
C LYS A 296 19.09 -21.67 -8.00
N ASP A 297 18.24 -22.41 -8.68
CA ASP A 297 17.34 -21.96 -9.77
C ASP A 297 16.18 -21.01 -9.39
N LYS A 298 16.10 -20.48 -8.19
CA LYS A 298 14.95 -19.64 -7.81
C LYS A 298 15.32 -18.56 -6.77
N CYS A 299 15.22 -17.33 -7.14
CA CYS A 299 15.14 -16.23 -6.18
C CYS A 299 14.09 -15.21 -6.56
N LEU A 300 13.44 -14.66 -5.57
CA LEU A 300 12.35 -13.70 -5.71
C LEU A 300 12.76 -12.37 -5.08
N PHE A 301 12.35 -11.26 -5.70
CA PHE A 301 12.65 -9.92 -5.20
C PHE A 301 11.48 -9.30 -4.46
N TYR A 302 11.84 -8.54 -3.43
CA TYR A 302 10.93 -7.70 -2.68
C TYR A 302 11.37 -6.26 -2.75
N SER A 303 10.43 -5.36 -2.92
CA SER A 303 10.60 -4.02 -2.42
C SER A 303 9.95 -3.94 -1.04
N ILE A 304 10.57 -3.20 -0.17
CA ILE A 304 10.05 -2.82 1.15
C ILE A 304 9.01 -1.72 0.99
#